data_f3962ec755f0f3559e50cdfb3691c69d
#
_entry.id   f3962ec755f0f3559e50cdfb3691c69d
#
_cell.length_a   1.000
_cell.length_b   1.000
_cell.length_c   1.000
_cell.angle_alpha   90.00
_cell.angle_beta   90.00
_cell.angle_gamma   90.00
#
_symmetry.space_group_name_H-M   'P 1'
#
loop_
_entity.id
_entity.type
_entity.pdbx_description
1 polymer ?
#
loop_
_entity_poly.entity_id
_entity_poly.type
_entity_poly.pdbx_seq_one_letter_code
_entity_poly.pdbx_strand_id
1 'polypeptide(L)'
;HDYIHTSLKILEEITRRSGGVKLREDNILFMLSTRLKDICNQYGVFIMSATQLNGDYQQAETPDQNLLRGAKAIADKIDYGAILLNVKDEDLVKLDKILSTNVFDRPSIKMSVYKNRRGRYKGIYLWCKADLGCCRIKPMFATTYDYEIIPIDDMKIVLEEESAF
;
A
#
# COMPACT_ATOMS: atom_id res chain seq x y z
N HIS A 1 -6.41 -11.78 -2.21
CA HIS A 1 -7.75 -11.16 -2.05
C HIS A 1 -7.80 -9.91 -2.91
N ASP A 2 -8.78 -9.79 -3.80
CA ASP A 2 -8.83 -8.73 -4.81
C ASP A 2 -8.84 -7.35 -4.13
N TYR A 3 -9.93 -6.96 -3.51
CA TYR A 3 -9.89 -5.78 -2.65
C TYR A 3 -10.95 -5.80 -1.55
N ILE A 4 -10.66 -5.08 -0.46
CA ILE A 4 -11.57 -4.96 0.68
C ILE A 4 -12.61 -3.90 0.37
N HIS A 5 -13.85 -4.32 0.18
CA HIS A 5 -15.00 -3.43 -0.02
C HIS A 5 -16.27 -4.04 0.56
N THR A 6 -17.27 -3.21 0.76
CA THR A 6 -18.61 -3.66 1.12
C THR A 6 -19.48 -3.74 -0.14
N SER A 7 -20.17 -4.87 -0.32
CA SER A 7 -21.23 -5.00 -1.33
C SER A 7 -22.61 -4.85 -0.67
N LEU A 8 -23.60 -4.45 -1.46
CA LEU A 8 -24.99 -4.40 -0.97
C LEU A 8 -25.45 -5.73 -0.37
N LYS A 9 -25.05 -6.86 -0.99
CA LYS A 9 -25.36 -8.20 -0.47
C LYS A 9 -24.79 -8.47 0.91
N ILE A 10 -23.53 -8.02 1.18
CA ILE A 10 -22.90 -8.14 2.49
C ILE A 10 -23.66 -7.28 3.51
N LEU A 11 -24.00 -6.04 3.14
CA LEU A 11 -24.75 -5.13 3.99
C LEU A 11 -26.14 -5.68 4.35
N GLU A 12 -26.87 -6.19 3.37
CA GLU A 12 -28.19 -6.81 3.56
C GLU A 12 -28.11 -8.05 4.47
N GLU A 13 -27.16 -8.95 4.22
CA GLU A 13 -26.98 -10.15 5.02
C GLU A 13 -26.61 -9.85 6.48
N ILE A 14 -25.70 -8.90 6.70
CA ILE A 14 -25.34 -8.47 8.05
C ILE A 14 -26.53 -7.82 8.75
N THR A 15 -27.28 -6.93 8.06
CA THR A 15 -28.48 -6.29 8.61
C THR A 15 -29.53 -7.32 8.98
N ARG A 16 -29.75 -8.33 8.14
CA ARG A 16 -30.69 -9.42 8.41
C ARG A 16 -30.29 -10.21 9.64
N ARG A 17 -29.01 -10.57 9.78
CA ARG A 17 -28.49 -11.36 10.93
C ARG A 17 -28.43 -10.58 12.23
N SER A 18 -28.28 -9.26 12.17
CA SER A 18 -28.24 -8.38 13.34
C SER A 18 -29.60 -7.89 13.83
N GLY A 19 -30.69 -8.53 13.38
CA GLY A 19 -32.05 -8.13 13.81
C GLY A 19 -32.50 -6.79 13.26
N GLY A 20 -32.02 -6.38 12.08
CA GLY A 20 -32.39 -5.11 11.42
C GLY A 20 -31.50 -3.92 11.78
N VAL A 21 -30.46 -4.11 12.59
CA VAL A 21 -29.51 -3.03 12.91
C VAL A 21 -28.65 -2.72 11.69
N LYS A 22 -28.80 -1.49 11.16
CA LYS A 22 -28.01 -1.00 10.03
C LYS A 22 -26.61 -0.61 10.50
N LEU A 23 -25.62 -1.44 10.22
CA LEU A 23 -24.22 -1.14 10.52
C LEU A 23 -23.65 -0.14 9.49
N ARG A 24 -22.76 0.73 9.97
CA ARG A 24 -22.00 1.65 9.11
C ARG A 24 -20.94 0.87 8.32
N GLU A 25 -20.62 1.35 7.12
CA GLU A 25 -19.62 0.73 6.25
C GLU A 25 -18.24 0.58 6.93
N ASP A 26 -17.82 1.60 7.68
CA ASP A 26 -16.54 1.58 8.41
C ASP A 26 -16.46 0.46 9.47
N ASN A 27 -17.57 0.18 10.16
CA ASN A 27 -17.63 -0.92 11.12
C ASN A 27 -17.50 -2.29 10.43
N ILE A 28 -18.12 -2.44 9.27
CA ILE A 28 -18.04 -3.68 8.49
C ILE A 28 -16.63 -3.88 7.94
N LEU A 29 -16.00 -2.85 7.42
CA LEU A 29 -14.60 -2.89 6.97
C LEU A 29 -13.64 -3.22 8.12
N PHE A 30 -13.89 -2.67 9.31
CA PHE A 30 -13.14 -3.02 10.52
C PHE A 30 -13.27 -4.50 10.87
N MET A 31 -14.50 -5.05 10.87
CA MET A 31 -14.74 -6.46 11.15
C MET A 31 -14.06 -7.37 10.11
N LEU A 32 -14.17 -7.05 8.83
CA LEU A 32 -13.51 -7.80 7.75
C LEU A 32 -11.99 -7.78 7.91
N SER A 33 -11.39 -6.62 8.16
CA SER A 33 -9.95 -6.47 8.35
C SER A 33 -9.45 -7.23 9.58
N THR A 34 -10.22 -7.20 10.67
CA THR A 34 -9.92 -7.97 11.88
C THR A 34 -9.95 -9.47 11.56
N ARG A 35 -10.98 -9.93 10.84
CA ARG A 35 -11.11 -11.34 10.50
C ARG A 35 -10.00 -11.84 9.58
N LEU A 36 -9.60 -11.04 8.60
CA LEU A 36 -8.44 -11.36 7.75
C LEU A 36 -7.16 -11.46 8.57
N LYS A 37 -6.96 -10.56 9.54
CA LYS A 37 -5.80 -10.63 10.44
C LYS A 37 -5.83 -11.86 11.34
N ASP A 38 -6.99 -12.26 11.85
CA ASP A 38 -7.15 -13.49 12.64
C ASP A 38 -6.79 -14.73 11.82
N ILE A 39 -7.22 -14.79 10.55
CA ILE A 39 -6.86 -15.86 9.61
C ILE A 39 -5.35 -15.92 9.41
N CYS A 40 -4.68 -14.76 9.18
CA CYS A 40 -3.23 -14.72 9.06
C CYS A 40 -2.54 -15.31 10.30
N ASN A 41 -2.99 -14.91 11.49
CA ASN A 41 -2.40 -15.38 12.75
C ASN A 41 -2.68 -16.86 13.02
N GLN A 42 -3.91 -17.32 12.73
CA GLN A 42 -4.34 -18.70 12.99
C GLN A 42 -3.66 -19.71 12.08
N TYR A 43 -3.47 -19.35 10.81
CA TYR A 43 -2.96 -20.28 9.78
C TYR A 43 -1.51 -20.00 9.37
N GLY A 44 -0.88 -18.99 9.92
CA GLY A 44 0.49 -18.61 9.56
C GLY A 44 0.63 -18.18 8.09
N VAL A 45 -0.43 -17.61 7.50
CA VAL A 45 -0.46 -17.23 6.08
C VAL A 45 -0.26 -15.73 5.89
N PHE A 46 0.25 -15.36 4.71
CA PHE A 46 0.31 -13.98 4.26
C PHE A 46 -0.92 -13.67 3.40
N ILE A 47 -1.59 -12.56 3.70
CA ILE A 47 -2.71 -12.07 2.89
C ILE A 47 -2.34 -10.69 2.34
N MET A 48 -2.34 -10.57 1.00
CA MET A 48 -2.26 -9.29 0.31
C MET A 48 -3.64 -8.92 -0.20
N SER A 49 -4.06 -7.69 0.06
CA SER A 49 -5.33 -7.15 -0.41
C SER A 49 -5.17 -5.70 -0.83
N ALA A 50 -6.06 -5.23 -1.68
CA ALA A 50 -6.13 -3.84 -2.09
C ALA A 50 -7.40 -3.17 -1.58
N THR A 51 -7.43 -1.85 -1.60
CA THR A 51 -8.61 -1.03 -1.37
C THR A 51 -8.53 0.24 -2.22
N GLN A 52 -9.67 0.90 -2.42
CA GLN A 52 -9.72 2.14 -3.18
C GLN A 52 -9.33 3.33 -2.32
N LEU A 53 -8.78 4.36 -2.95
CA LEU A 53 -8.57 5.65 -2.33
C LEU A 53 -9.89 6.44 -2.31
N ASN A 54 -10.03 7.34 -1.34
CA ASN A 54 -11.10 8.34 -1.34
C ASN A 54 -10.79 9.46 -2.34
N GLY A 55 -11.72 10.41 -2.56
CA GLY A 55 -11.56 11.49 -3.52
C GLY A 55 -10.43 12.49 -3.19
N ASP A 56 -9.99 12.53 -1.94
CA ASP A 56 -9.05 13.55 -1.44
C ASP A 56 -7.58 13.27 -1.83
N TYR A 57 -7.32 12.08 -2.42
CA TYR A 57 -5.95 11.65 -2.77
C TYR A 57 -5.23 12.59 -3.75
N GLN A 58 -5.99 13.33 -4.57
CA GLN A 58 -5.42 14.26 -5.55
C GLN A 58 -4.86 15.52 -4.92
N GLN A 59 -5.40 15.95 -3.77
CA GLN A 59 -5.05 17.17 -3.06
C GLN A 59 -4.11 16.91 -1.87
N ALA A 60 -3.89 15.66 -1.51
CA ALA A 60 -3.07 15.30 -0.36
C ALA A 60 -1.58 15.55 -0.66
N GLU A 61 -0.94 16.33 0.19
CA GLU A 61 0.50 16.57 0.13
C GLU A 61 1.30 15.29 0.40
N THR A 62 0.89 14.55 1.42
CA THR A 62 1.52 13.27 1.78
C THR A 62 0.50 12.14 1.75
N PRO A 63 0.69 11.13 0.89
CA PRO A 63 -0.20 9.99 0.82
C PRO A 63 -0.05 9.10 2.07
N ASP A 64 -1.08 9.07 2.90
CA ASP A 64 -1.16 8.28 4.12
C ASP A 64 -2.45 7.46 4.22
N GLN A 65 -2.64 6.80 5.36
CA GLN A 65 -3.81 5.97 5.65
C GLN A 65 -5.15 6.70 5.57
N ASN A 66 -5.18 8.04 5.70
CA ASN A 66 -6.43 8.81 5.67
C ASN A 66 -7.03 8.89 4.27
N LEU A 67 -6.23 8.59 3.25
CA LEU A 67 -6.66 8.51 1.85
C LEU A 67 -7.37 7.21 1.49
N LEU A 68 -7.33 6.21 2.36
CA LEU A 68 -8.02 4.95 2.10
C LEU A 68 -9.54 5.12 2.32
N ARG A 69 -10.32 4.56 1.45
CA ARG A 69 -11.77 4.46 1.67
C ARG A 69 -12.03 3.53 2.87
N GLY A 70 -12.74 4.03 3.90
CA GLY A 70 -12.91 3.31 5.17
C GLY A 70 -11.67 3.28 6.07
N ALA A 71 -10.78 4.19 5.87
CA ALA A 71 -9.37 4.39 6.20
C ALA A 71 -8.82 3.79 7.50
N LYS A 72 -9.16 4.35 8.64
CA LYS A 72 -8.55 3.97 9.91
C LYS A 72 -8.81 2.52 10.29
N ALA A 73 -10.01 2.06 10.03
CA ALA A 73 -10.45 0.71 10.37
C ALA A 73 -9.59 -0.39 9.71
N ILE A 74 -9.21 -0.20 8.44
CA ILE A 74 -8.36 -1.13 7.70
C ILE A 74 -6.90 -0.95 8.12
N ALA A 75 -6.43 0.30 8.15
CA ALA A 75 -5.04 0.63 8.43
C ALA A 75 -4.55 0.12 9.80
N ASP A 76 -5.44 0.07 10.80
CA ASP A 76 -5.07 -0.40 12.14
C ASP A 76 -4.74 -1.90 12.19
N LYS A 77 -5.29 -2.71 11.30
CA LYS A 77 -5.14 -4.16 11.31
C LYS A 77 -4.02 -4.71 10.43
N ILE A 78 -3.52 -3.93 9.47
CA ILE A 78 -2.46 -4.36 8.56
C ILE A 78 -1.07 -4.18 9.17
N ASP A 79 -0.12 -5.01 8.73
CA ASP A 79 1.30 -4.90 9.11
C ASP A 79 2.09 -4.05 8.12
N TYR A 80 1.70 -4.07 6.85
CA TYR A 80 2.30 -3.29 5.77
C TYR A 80 1.22 -2.57 4.97
N GLY A 81 1.42 -1.30 4.70
CA GLY A 81 0.52 -0.48 3.90
C GLY A 81 1.27 0.43 2.94
N ALA A 82 0.86 0.37 1.68
CA ALA A 82 1.41 1.20 0.62
C ALA A 82 0.30 1.76 -0.27
N ILE A 83 0.50 2.96 -0.79
CA ILE A 83 -0.39 3.63 -1.74
C ILE A 83 0.36 3.79 -3.06
N LEU A 84 -0.24 3.29 -4.14
CA LEU A 84 0.30 3.44 -5.49
C LEU A 84 -0.35 4.64 -6.18
N LEU A 85 0.47 5.55 -6.69
CA LEU A 85 0.06 6.75 -7.39
C LEU A 85 0.85 6.88 -8.70
N ASN A 86 0.25 7.53 -9.68
CA ASN A 86 0.99 7.98 -10.84
C ASN A 86 1.96 9.10 -10.43
N VAL A 87 3.14 9.11 -11.04
CA VAL A 87 4.11 10.19 -10.87
C VAL A 87 3.58 11.44 -11.58
N LYS A 88 3.58 12.56 -10.87
CA LYS A 88 3.18 13.88 -11.40
C LYS A 88 4.40 14.67 -11.88
N ASP A 89 4.20 15.68 -12.72
CA ASP A 89 5.28 16.57 -13.17
C ASP A 89 5.96 17.28 -12.00
N GLU A 90 5.22 17.64 -10.96
CA GLU A 90 5.75 18.22 -9.72
C GLU A 90 6.74 17.28 -9.01
N ASP A 91 6.46 15.96 -9.01
CA ASP A 91 7.37 14.97 -8.47
C ASP A 91 8.67 14.93 -9.27
N LEU A 92 8.58 14.98 -10.62
CA LEU A 92 9.74 14.96 -11.50
C LEU A 92 10.64 16.19 -11.32
N VAL A 93 10.04 17.35 -11.10
CA VAL A 93 10.80 18.59 -10.77
C VAL A 93 11.58 18.41 -9.47
N LYS A 94 10.98 17.83 -8.43
CA LYS A 94 11.67 17.56 -7.16
C LYS A 94 12.73 16.47 -7.28
N LEU A 95 12.57 15.54 -8.21
CA LEU A 95 13.53 14.46 -8.48
C LEU A 95 14.65 14.87 -9.45
N ASP A 96 14.59 16.04 -10.06
CA ASP A 96 15.51 16.44 -11.16
C ASP A 96 16.98 16.27 -10.78
N LYS A 97 17.36 16.66 -9.58
CA LYS A 97 18.74 16.50 -9.06
C LYS A 97 19.13 15.01 -8.96
N ILE A 98 18.23 14.15 -8.53
CA ILE A 98 18.49 12.70 -8.38
C ILE A 98 18.59 12.06 -9.76
N LEU A 99 17.69 12.40 -10.68
CA LEU A 99 17.64 11.84 -12.03
C LEU A 99 18.82 12.31 -12.88
N SER A 100 19.29 13.55 -12.71
CA SER A 100 20.43 14.09 -13.45
C SER A 100 21.78 13.58 -12.94
N THR A 101 21.89 13.29 -11.63
CA THR A 101 23.14 12.80 -11.02
C THR A 101 23.31 11.29 -11.14
N ASN A 102 22.23 10.55 -11.20
CA ASN A 102 22.22 9.08 -11.29
C ASN A 102 21.62 8.66 -12.62
N VAL A 103 22.10 7.54 -13.18
CA VAL A 103 21.58 6.98 -14.44
C VAL A 103 20.27 6.23 -14.17
N PHE A 104 19.25 6.95 -13.72
CA PHE A 104 17.91 6.40 -13.53
C PHE A 104 16.98 6.87 -14.65
N ASP A 105 16.17 5.95 -15.15
CA ASP A 105 15.03 6.31 -16.00
C ASP A 105 14.00 7.15 -15.24
N ARG A 106 13.14 7.85 -15.97
CA ARG A 106 11.99 8.53 -15.35
C ARG A 106 11.02 7.52 -14.78
N PRO A 107 10.68 7.59 -13.48
CA PRO A 107 9.66 6.75 -12.88
C PRO A 107 8.27 7.11 -13.41
N SER A 108 7.37 6.13 -13.42
CA SER A 108 5.96 6.32 -13.81
C SER A 108 4.99 6.06 -12.66
N ILE A 109 5.41 5.30 -11.66
CA ILE A 109 4.63 5.00 -10.46
C ILE A 109 5.42 5.38 -9.22
N LYS A 110 4.72 6.01 -8.29
CA LYS A 110 5.20 6.33 -6.94
C LYS A 110 4.44 5.46 -5.94
N MET A 111 5.15 4.63 -5.17
CA MET A 111 4.59 3.85 -4.08
C MET A 111 4.94 4.52 -2.75
N SER A 112 3.94 5.05 -2.05
CA SER A 112 4.10 5.63 -0.72
C SER A 112 3.93 4.54 0.34
N VAL A 113 5.00 4.18 1.04
CA VAL A 113 4.98 3.21 2.14
C VAL A 113 4.68 3.94 3.44
N TYR A 114 3.40 4.02 3.80
CA TYR A 114 2.96 4.76 4.99
C TYR A 114 2.98 3.91 6.26
N LYS A 115 2.97 2.57 6.14
CA LYS A 115 3.01 1.65 7.28
C LYS A 115 3.91 0.45 6.99
N ASN A 116 4.80 0.17 7.94
CA ASN A 116 5.65 -1.03 7.92
C ASN A 116 6.00 -1.40 9.36
N ARG A 117 5.19 -2.31 9.95
CA ARG A 117 5.26 -2.61 11.38
C ARG A 117 6.53 -3.34 11.78
N ARG A 118 7.08 -4.17 10.90
CA ARG A 118 8.28 -5.00 11.17
C ARG A 118 9.50 -4.58 10.36
N GLY A 119 9.32 -3.72 9.36
CA GLY A 119 10.38 -3.27 8.50
C GLY A 119 11.00 -1.96 8.96
N ARG A 120 12.24 -1.75 8.52
CA ARG A 120 13.03 -0.54 8.82
C ARG A 120 12.46 0.71 8.14
N TYR A 121 11.89 0.56 6.95
CA TYR A 121 11.48 1.68 6.11
C TYR A 121 9.98 1.90 6.14
N LYS A 122 9.56 3.04 6.70
CA LYS A 122 8.22 3.62 6.63
C LYS A 122 8.36 5.12 6.37
N GLY A 123 7.34 5.74 5.79
CA GLY A 123 7.40 7.16 5.45
C GLY A 123 8.39 7.42 4.30
N ILE A 124 8.36 6.56 3.29
CA ILE A 124 9.22 6.64 2.11
C ILE A 124 8.42 6.55 0.83
N TYR A 125 9.00 7.07 -0.24
CA TYR A 125 8.55 6.79 -1.61
C TYR A 125 9.48 5.76 -2.24
N LEU A 126 8.89 4.72 -2.80
CA LEU A 126 9.56 3.81 -3.73
C LEU A 126 9.14 4.21 -5.15
N TRP A 127 10.11 4.61 -5.95
CA TRP A 127 9.92 5.04 -7.32
C TRP A 127 10.08 3.85 -8.26
N CYS A 128 9.08 3.66 -9.13
CA CYS A 128 8.98 2.50 -9.97
C CYS A 128 8.74 2.87 -11.44
N LYS A 129 9.19 2.00 -12.34
CA LYS A 129 8.84 2.02 -13.76
C LYS A 129 7.76 0.97 -14.00
N ALA A 130 6.62 1.38 -14.56
CA ALA A 130 5.60 0.45 -15.01
C ALA A 130 5.88 0.03 -16.45
N ASP A 131 5.78 -1.25 -16.72
CA ASP A 131 5.67 -1.84 -18.04
C ASP A 131 4.24 -2.36 -18.19
N LEU A 132 3.42 -1.55 -18.85
CA LEU A 132 2.00 -1.86 -19.01
C LEU A 132 1.77 -2.99 -20.02
N GLY A 133 2.74 -3.25 -20.91
CA GLY A 133 2.65 -4.33 -21.89
C GLY A 133 2.68 -5.72 -21.25
N CYS A 134 3.37 -5.87 -20.14
CA CYS A 134 3.46 -7.13 -19.41
C CYS A 134 2.97 -7.03 -17.94
N CYS A 135 2.24 -5.97 -17.60
CA CYS A 135 1.71 -5.71 -16.24
C CYS A 135 2.77 -5.81 -15.14
N ARG A 136 4.00 -5.35 -15.41
CA ARG A 136 5.11 -5.40 -14.48
C ARG A 136 5.42 -4.02 -13.92
N ILE A 137 5.68 -3.96 -12.62
CA ILE A 137 6.21 -2.77 -11.93
C ILE A 137 7.63 -3.10 -11.47
N LYS A 138 8.63 -2.33 -11.97
CA LYS A 138 10.03 -2.49 -11.61
C LYS A 138 10.43 -1.40 -10.62
N PRO A 139 10.86 -1.72 -9.40
CA PRO A 139 11.40 -0.75 -8.48
C PRO A 139 12.75 -0.21 -9.00
N MET A 140 13.02 1.06 -8.76
CA MET A 140 14.21 1.75 -9.26
C MET A 140 15.06 2.31 -8.12
N PHE A 141 14.49 3.20 -7.31
CA PHE A 141 15.15 3.81 -6.16
C PHE A 141 14.11 4.23 -5.13
N ALA A 142 14.57 4.53 -3.91
CA ALA A 142 13.72 5.01 -2.83
C ALA A 142 14.18 6.39 -2.34
N THR A 143 13.23 7.21 -1.86
CA THR A 143 13.49 8.49 -1.22
C THR A 143 12.70 8.62 0.06
N THR A 144 13.12 9.53 0.93
CA THR A 144 12.29 10.06 2.00
C THR A 144 11.09 10.81 1.39
N TYR A 145 10.14 11.25 2.24
CA TYR A 145 9.05 12.14 1.79
C TYR A 145 9.57 13.54 1.38
N ASP A 146 10.78 13.92 1.82
CA ASP A 146 11.46 15.15 1.44
C ASP A 146 12.31 15.00 0.16
N TYR A 147 12.13 13.87 -0.56
CA TYR A 147 12.84 13.56 -1.80
C TYR A 147 14.36 13.38 -1.66
N GLU A 148 14.85 13.03 -0.48
CA GLU A 148 16.23 12.64 -0.26
C GLU A 148 16.43 11.17 -0.58
N ILE A 149 17.46 10.82 -1.37
CA ILE A 149 17.72 9.44 -1.79
C ILE A 149 18.10 8.55 -0.60
N ILE A 150 17.52 7.36 -0.57
CA ILE A 150 17.87 6.33 0.41
C ILE A 150 18.82 5.34 -0.28
N PRO A 151 20.05 5.14 0.24
CA PRO A 151 20.99 4.17 -0.32
C PRO A 151 20.40 2.75 -0.31
N ILE A 152 20.43 2.08 -1.46
CA ILE A 152 19.87 0.72 -1.62
C ILE A 152 20.79 -0.35 -1.02
N ASP A 153 22.05 -0.04 -0.76
CA ASP A 153 23.05 -0.99 -0.20
C ASP A 153 22.62 -1.64 1.12
N ASP A 154 21.65 -1.03 1.81
CA ASP A 154 21.03 -1.58 3.02
C ASP A 154 19.87 -2.57 2.72
N MET A 155 19.47 -2.73 1.46
CA MET A 155 18.40 -3.66 1.03
C MET A 155 18.98 -4.99 0.52
N LYS A 156 19.89 -5.60 1.24
CA LYS A 156 20.34 -6.96 0.93
C LYS A 156 19.19 -7.93 1.23
N ILE A 157 18.56 -8.43 0.16
CA ILE A 157 17.72 -9.64 0.24
C ILE A 157 18.73 -10.79 0.33
N VAL A 158 18.88 -11.34 1.51
CA VAL A 158 19.57 -12.62 1.68
C VAL A 158 18.59 -13.68 1.18
N LEU A 159 18.78 -14.14 -0.04
CA LEU A 159 18.18 -15.39 -0.49
C LEU A 159 18.94 -16.49 0.25
N GLU A 160 18.29 -17.17 1.20
CA GLU A 160 18.79 -18.44 1.70
C GLU A 160 18.84 -19.37 0.49
N GLU A 161 20.05 -19.82 0.12
CA GLU A 161 20.22 -20.91 -0.83
C GLU A 161 19.52 -22.12 -0.21
N GLU A 162 18.45 -22.60 -0.84
CA GLU A 162 17.89 -23.89 -0.52
C GLU A 162 19.01 -24.91 -0.65
N SER A 163 19.48 -25.43 0.48
CA SER A 163 20.36 -26.57 0.50
C SER A 163 19.63 -27.73 -0.17
N ALA A 164 20.05 -28.05 -1.38
CA ALA A 164 19.58 -29.22 -2.12
C ALA A 164 19.78 -30.48 -1.24
N PHE A 165 18.67 -31.12 -0.93
CA PHE A 165 18.64 -32.53 -0.52
C PHE A 165 18.35 -33.41 -1.72
#